data_f711dc28ee0873e3465c7b81ab113d29
#
_entry.id   f711dc28ee0873e3465c7b81ab113d29
#
_cell.length_a   1.000
_cell.length_b   1.000
_cell.length_c   1.000
_cell.angle_alpha   90.00
_cell.angle_beta   90.00
_cell.angle_gamma   90.00
#
_symmetry.space_group_name_H-M   'P 1'
#
loop_
_entity.id
_entity.type
_entity.pdbx_description
1 polymer ?
#
loop_
_entity_poly.entity_id
_entity_poly.type
_entity_poly.pdbx_seq_one_letter_code
_entity_poly.pdbx_strand_id
1 'polypeptide(L)'
;HRLSSAASDVYKRQLHKKINEVSKKYLEPHGDGYQLHFTSAVCIGPGESKQILHRDRGIWGGYLPRKVEPLMSTIWAITEFTKANGATQVVPGSHKWDKDRIPTEKEIAYAEMKPGSVLLYTGTVLHGGGQNETIDESRTGVFLHYALNWLRQEENQYLSCPPDVAKDLSPEIRSLIGYSKGGYVLGFYSDPHDKTATYESVSPENMFKDHLIDDFSSYQTQQN
;
A
#
# COMPACT_ATOMS: atom_id res chain seq x y z
N HIS A 1 13.59 -2.20 21.78
CA HIS A 1 12.36 -2.87 22.23
C HIS A 1 11.05 -2.09 21.92
N ARG A 2 11.08 -0.76 21.87
CA ARG A 2 9.87 0.04 21.56
C ARG A 2 9.52 0.05 20.06
N LEU A 3 10.49 -0.19 19.18
CA LEU A 3 10.24 -0.29 17.73
C LEU A 3 9.57 -1.61 17.33
N SER A 4 9.81 -2.71 18.06
CA SER A 4 9.24 -4.02 17.73
C SER A 4 7.73 -4.10 18.03
N SER A 5 7.25 -3.47 19.10
CA SER A 5 5.81 -3.48 19.41
C SER A 5 5.01 -2.56 18.48
N ALA A 6 5.56 -1.39 18.14
CA ALA A 6 4.92 -0.49 17.17
C ALA A 6 4.87 -1.11 15.76
N ALA A 7 5.95 -1.75 15.32
CA ALA A 7 5.98 -2.50 14.06
C ALA A 7 4.93 -3.62 14.05
N SER A 8 4.86 -4.45 15.11
CA SER A 8 3.90 -5.54 15.21
C SER A 8 2.44 -5.05 15.12
N ASP A 9 2.11 -3.91 15.70
CA ASP A 9 0.75 -3.36 15.64
C ASP A 9 0.42 -2.72 14.28
N VAL A 10 1.40 -2.15 13.60
CA VAL A 10 1.27 -1.70 12.21
C VAL A 10 1.03 -2.92 11.31
N TYR A 11 1.81 -3.99 11.44
CA TYR A 11 1.65 -5.21 10.64
C TYR A 11 0.29 -5.90 10.86
N LYS A 12 -0.27 -5.89 12.07
CA LYS A 12 -1.62 -6.42 12.34
C LYS A 12 -2.71 -5.66 11.56
N ARG A 13 -2.56 -4.34 11.39
CA ARG A 13 -3.49 -3.53 10.59
C ARG A 13 -3.39 -3.83 9.10
N GLN A 14 -2.21 -4.21 8.60
CA GLN A 14 -1.99 -4.61 7.20
C GLN A 14 -2.80 -5.87 6.84
N LEU A 15 -3.07 -6.75 7.81
CA LEU A 15 -3.90 -7.95 7.64
C LEU A 15 -5.37 -7.72 8.01
N HIS A 16 -5.84 -6.48 8.12
CA HIS A 16 -7.25 -6.23 8.45
C HIS A 16 -8.17 -6.84 7.39
N LYS A 17 -8.94 -7.88 7.79
CA LYS A 17 -9.70 -8.75 6.88
C LYS A 17 -10.51 -7.99 5.84
N LYS A 18 -11.34 -7.01 6.27
CA LYS A 18 -12.19 -6.24 5.34
C LYS A 18 -11.37 -5.40 4.36
N ILE A 19 -10.25 -4.83 4.80
CA ILE A 19 -9.39 -4.02 3.93
C ILE A 19 -8.74 -4.91 2.87
N ASN A 20 -8.21 -6.07 3.27
CA ASN A 20 -7.61 -7.01 2.35
C ASN A 20 -8.64 -7.59 1.37
N GLU A 21 -9.85 -7.91 1.81
CA GLU A 21 -10.95 -8.33 0.92
C GLU A 21 -11.29 -7.26 -0.14
N VAL A 22 -11.37 -5.99 0.27
CA VAL A 22 -11.64 -4.88 -0.65
C VAL A 22 -10.47 -4.67 -1.60
N SER A 23 -9.24 -4.63 -1.09
CA SER A 23 -8.02 -4.44 -1.89
C SER A 23 -7.87 -5.57 -2.91
N LYS A 24 -8.06 -6.81 -2.49
CA LYS A 24 -8.04 -7.98 -3.35
C LYS A 24 -9.06 -7.85 -4.47
N LYS A 25 -10.33 -7.69 -4.13
CA LYS A 25 -11.42 -7.58 -5.11
C LYS A 25 -11.19 -6.44 -6.11
N TYR A 26 -10.57 -5.35 -5.68
CA TYR A 26 -10.36 -4.16 -6.51
C TYR A 26 -9.12 -4.27 -7.40
N LEU A 27 -8.05 -4.88 -6.91
CA LEU A 27 -6.76 -4.97 -7.61
C LEU A 27 -6.62 -6.23 -8.47
N GLU A 28 -7.19 -7.37 -8.08
CA GLU A 28 -7.11 -8.63 -8.82
C GLU A 28 -7.50 -8.56 -10.31
N PRO A 29 -8.48 -7.73 -10.76
CA PRO A 29 -8.77 -7.60 -12.19
C PRO A 29 -7.60 -7.03 -13.01
N HIS A 30 -6.56 -6.53 -12.35
CA HIS A 30 -5.42 -5.84 -12.96
C HIS A 30 -4.08 -6.57 -12.77
N GLY A 31 -4.05 -7.71 -12.06
CA GLY A 31 -2.84 -8.50 -11.82
C GLY A 31 -3.10 -9.71 -10.94
N ASP A 32 -2.11 -10.60 -10.82
CA ASP A 32 -2.23 -11.87 -10.10
C ASP A 32 -2.29 -11.71 -8.56
N GLY A 33 -2.14 -10.49 -8.06
CA GLY A 33 -2.17 -10.20 -6.64
C GLY A 33 -1.76 -8.77 -6.33
N TYR A 34 -1.61 -8.50 -5.05
CA TYR A 34 -1.20 -7.19 -4.55
C TYR A 34 -0.19 -7.33 -3.40
N GLN A 35 0.51 -6.26 -3.14
CA GLN A 35 1.52 -6.18 -2.10
C GLN A 35 1.40 -4.84 -1.35
N LEU A 36 2.00 -4.77 -0.16
CA LEU A 36 2.15 -3.54 0.57
C LEU A 36 3.11 -2.62 -0.20
N HIS A 37 2.65 -1.41 -0.49
CA HIS A 37 3.33 -0.46 -1.34
C HIS A 37 4.10 0.60 -0.56
N PHE A 38 3.43 1.13 0.47
CA PHE A 38 3.92 2.24 1.26
C PHE A 38 3.28 2.22 2.64
N THR A 39 4.08 2.56 3.66
CA THR A 39 3.62 2.71 5.04
C THR A 39 4.15 4.01 5.62
N SER A 40 3.31 4.77 6.29
CA SER A 40 3.74 5.99 6.95
C SER A 40 2.80 6.37 8.09
N ALA A 41 3.35 7.03 9.10
CA ALA A 41 2.58 7.78 10.07
C ALA A 41 2.80 9.27 9.79
N VAL A 42 1.73 9.97 9.44
CA VAL A 42 1.77 11.38 9.10
C VAL A 42 1.03 12.19 10.16
N CYS A 43 1.73 13.16 10.71
CA CYS A 43 1.18 14.14 11.64
C CYS A 43 1.17 15.50 10.95
N ILE A 44 0.00 16.13 10.85
CA ILE A 44 -0.16 17.51 10.39
C ILE A 44 -0.33 18.38 11.62
N GLY A 45 0.66 19.22 11.88
CA GLY A 45 0.67 20.14 13.03
C GLY A 45 -0.10 21.44 12.76
N PRO A 46 -0.34 22.24 13.83
CA PRO A 46 -1.00 23.53 13.70
C PRO A 46 -0.31 24.45 12.68
N GLY A 47 -1.09 25.09 11.81
CA GLY A 47 -0.60 26.03 10.80
C GLY A 47 0.01 25.40 9.56
N GLU A 48 0.11 24.08 9.46
CA GLU A 48 0.61 23.43 8.25
C GLU A 48 -0.32 23.61 7.05
N SER A 49 0.27 23.95 5.90
CA SER A 49 -0.44 24.20 4.66
C SER A 49 -1.01 22.91 4.05
N LYS A 50 -2.09 23.05 3.29
CA LYS A 50 -2.65 21.93 2.52
C LYS A 50 -1.70 21.44 1.44
N GLN A 51 -1.76 20.16 1.14
CA GLN A 51 -1.10 19.58 -0.03
C GLN A 51 -1.82 19.98 -1.33
N ILE A 52 -1.04 20.02 -2.41
CA ILE A 52 -1.59 20.09 -3.77
C ILE A 52 -2.35 18.76 -4.02
N LEU A 53 -3.56 18.88 -4.60
CA LEU A 53 -4.32 17.70 -4.99
C LEU A 53 -3.56 16.91 -6.07
N HIS A 54 -3.38 15.62 -5.83
CA HIS A 54 -2.61 14.72 -6.67
C HIS A 54 -3.30 13.36 -6.80
N ARG A 55 -2.74 12.52 -7.67
CA ARG A 55 -3.13 11.11 -7.82
C ARG A 55 -1.90 10.24 -7.58
N ASP A 56 -1.97 9.33 -6.62
CA ASP A 56 -0.84 8.46 -6.25
C ASP A 56 -0.35 7.57 -7.40
N ARG A 57 -1.23 7.18 -8.32
CA ARG A 57 -0.82 6.43 -9.51
C ARG A 57 0.27 7.10 -10.34
N GLY A 58 0.49 8.41 -10.16
CA GLY A 58 1.51 9.19 -10.85
C GLY A 58 2.95 8.80 -10.51
N ILE A 59 3.18 8.11 -9.38
CA ILE A 59 4.50 7.67 -8.96
C ILE A 59 5.18 6.73 -9.96
N TRP A 60 4.41 5.96 -10.75
CA TRP A 60 4.92 5.14 -11.84
C TRP A 60 5.05 5.90 -13.17
N GLY A 61 5.12 7.24 -13.14
CA GLY A 61 5.51 8.09 -14.25
C GLY A 61 4.52 8.19 -15.41
N GLY A 62 3.26 7.87 -15.23
CA GLY A 62 2.24 7.97 -16.28
C GLY A 62 2.29 6.90 -17.37
N TYR A 63 3.16 5.91 -17.25
CA TYR A 63 3.28 4.81 -18.23
C TYR A 63 2.16 3.77 -18.11
N LEU A 64 1.46 3.74 -16.98
CA LEU A 64 0.37 2.79 -16.77
C LEU A 64 -0.88 3.20 -17.56
N PRO A 65 -1.48 2.28 -18.35
CA PRO A 65 -2.73 2.55 -19.04
C PRO A 65 -3.84 2.99 -18.07
N ARG A 66 -4.67 3.95 -18.46
CA ARG A 66 -5.77 4.47 -17.63
C ARG A 66 -6.71 3.39 -17.08
N LYS A 67 -6.91 2.32 -17.84
CA LYS A 67 -7.76 1.18 -17.44
C LYS A 67 -7.18 0.32 -16.33
N VAL A 68 -5.88 0.44 -16.03
CA VAL A 68 -5.23 -0.28 -14.92
C VAL A 68 -5.35 0.56 -13.67
N GLU A 69 -5.98 0.03 -12.64
CA GLU A 69 -5.96 0.63 -11.31
C GLU A 69 -4.83 0.00 -10.49
N PRO A 70 -3.75 0.74 -10.23
CA PRO A 70 -2.55 0.15 -9.66
C PRO A 70 -2.55 0.08 -8.13
N LEU A 71 -3.43 0.85 -7.46
CA LEU A 71 -3.26 1.16 -6.05
C LEU A 71 -4.60 1.30 -5.32
N MET A 72 -4.68 0.66 -4.16
CA MET A 72 -5.69 0.91 -3.13
C MET A 72 -5.00 1.54 -1.91
N SER A 73 -5.42 2.74 -1.55
CA SER A 73 -4.87 3.51 -0.44
C SER A 73 -5.79 3.48 0.76
N THR A 74 -5.21 3.41 1.96
CA THR A 74 -5.95 3.55 3.21
C THR A 74 -5.30 4.59 4.11
N ILE A 75 -6.14 5.39 4.79
CA ILE A 75 -5.71 6.32 5.82
C ILE A 75 -6.51 6.01 7.10
N TRP A 76 -5.81 5.62 8.15
CA TRP A 76 -6.38 5.28 9.44
C TRP A 76 -6.28 6.48 10.37
N ALA A 77 -7.40 6.98 10.87
CA ALA A 77 -7.44 8.07 11.82
C ALA A 77 -6.94 7.59 13.20
N ILE A 78 -5.81 8.11 13.64
CA ILE A 78 -5.29 7.90 15.00
C ILE A 78 -5.88 8.96 15.95
N THR A 79 -5.86 10.22 15.51
CA THR A 79 -6.62 11.31 16.15
C THR A 79 -7.91 11.56 15.38
N GLU A 80 -8.77 12.43 15.86
CA GLU A 80 -9.90 12.91 15.10
C GLU A 80 -9.45 13.72 13.88
N PHE A 81 -10.12 13.53 12.75
CA PHE A 81 -9.92 14.29 11.52
C PHE A 81 -11.10 15.22 11.32
N THR A 82 -10.86 16.51 11.35
CA THR A 82 -11.82 17.55 11.03
C THR A 82 -11.31 18.42 9.88
N LYS A 83 -12.20 19.11 9.21
CA LYS A 83 -11.79 20.08 8.19
C LYS A 83 -10.79 21.09 8.76
N ALA A 84 -11.01 21.54 9.99
CA ALA A 84 -10.17 22.55 10.64
C ALA A 84 -8.75 22.05 10.94
N ASN A 85 -8.57 20.78 11.30
CA ASN A 85 -7.25 20.22 11.65
C ASN A 85 -6.55 19.50 10.48
N GLY A 86 -7.02 19.69 9.24
CA GLY A 86 -6.34 19.15 8.07
C GLY A 86 -6.82 17.77 7.63
N ALA A 87 -8.11 17.45 7.78
CA ALA A 87 -8.70 16.25 7.21
C ALA A 87 -8.37 16.12 5.72
N THR A 88 -8.15 14.89 5.26
CA THR A 88 -7.80 14.62 3.87
C THR A 88 -8.85 15.16 2.92
N GLN A 89 -8.42 15.98 1.97
CA GLN A 89 -9.22 16.44 0.85
C GLN A 89 -9.37 15.29 -0.16
N VAL A 90 -10.58 15.04 -0.61
CA VAL A 90 -10.89 14.02 -1.62
C VAL A 90 -11.84 14.62 -2.64
N VAL A 91 -11.64 14.31 -3.91
CA VAL A 91 -12.56 14.70 -4.99
C VAL A 91 -13.32 13.46 -5.47
N PRO A 92 -14.55 13.21 -4.94
CA PRO A 92 -15.32 12.03 -5.29
C PRO A 92 -15.61 11.96 -6.80
N GLY A 93 -15.42 10.77 -7.39
CA GLY A 93 -15.65 10.56 -8.82
C GLY A 93 -14.50 10.98 -9.73
N SER A 94 -13.46 11.64 -9.23
CA SER A 94 -12.33 12.16 -10.03
C SER A 94 -11.48 11.07 -10.69
N HIS A 95 -11.60 9.80 -10.27
CA HIS A 95 -10.97 8.67 -10.95
C HIS A 95 -11.47 8.48 -12.40
N LYS A 96 -12.67 9.00 -12.71
CA LYS A 96 -13.28 8.97 -14.05
C LYS A 96 -12.92 10.19 -14.91
N TRP A 97 -12.30 11.21 -14.32
CA TRP A 97 -12.04 12.47 -15.00
C TRP A 97 -10.82 12.38 -15.92
N ASP A 98 -10.78 13.26 -16.91
CA ASP A 98 -9.57 13.48 -17.69
C ASP A 98 -8.43 13.96 -16.79
N LYS A 99 -7.20 13.65 -17.21
CA LYS A 99 -6.01 13.89 -16.40
C LYS A 99 -5.81 15.37 -16.03
N ASP A 100 -6.22 16.28 -16.91
CA ASP A 100 -5.97 17.72 -16.82
C ASP A 100 -7.14 18.49 -16.18
N ARG A 101 -8.22 17.79 -15.80
CA ARG A 101 -9.36 18.44 -15.15
C ARG A 101 -9.00 18.87 -13.73
N ILE A 102 -9.17 20.16 -13.46
CA ILE A 102 -8.98 20.77 -12.14
C ILE A 102 -10.34 20.83 -11.42
N PRO A 103 -10.43 20.37 -10.17
CA PRO A 103 -11.66 20.48 -9.39
C PRO A 103 -11.95 21.92 -8.98
N THR A 104 -13.21 22.24 -8.89
CA THR A 104 -13.68 23.42 -8.18
C THR A 104 -13.72 23.15 -6.66
N GLU A 105 -13.72 24.19 -5.84
CA GLU A 105 -13.80 24.01 -4.37
C GLU A 105 -15.05 23.24 -3.91
N LYS A 106 -16.17 23.38 -4.62
CA LYS A 106 -17.43 22.67 -4.31
C LYS A 106 -17.36 21.16 -4.57
N GLU A 107 -16.39 20.70 -5.36
CA GLU A 107 -16.19 19.27 -5.67
C GLU A 107 -15.22 18.60 -4.69
N ILE A 108 -14.59 19.38 -3.81
CA ILE A 108 -13.68 18.88 -2.78
C ILE A 108 -14.48 18.54 -1.53
N ALA A 109 -14.42 17.29 -1.12
CA ALA A 109 -14.93 16.82 0.16
C ALA A 109 -13.77 16.64 1.15
N TYR A 110 -14.06 16.77 2.44
CA TYR A 110 -13.11 16.48 3.51
C TYR A 110 -13.48 15.16 4.18
N ALA A 111 -12.52 14.27 4.33
CA ALA A 111 -12.70 13.00 5.02
C ALA A 111 -12.62 13.22 6.54
N GLU A 112 -13.68 13.78 7.11
CA GLU A 112 -13.81 13.93 8.56
C GLU A 112 -14.09 12.58 9.20
N MET A 113 -13.28 12.19 10.19
CA MET A 113 -13.27 10.84 10.73
C MET A 113 -12.99 10.86 12.24
N LYS A 114 -13.71 10.03 12.98
CA LYS A 114 -13.38 9.75 14.39
C LYS A 114 -12.16 8.82 14.46
N PRO A 115 -11.39 8.85 15.58
CA PRO A 115 -10.31 7.89 15.80
C PRO A 115 -10.78 6.46 15.61
N GLY A 116 -9.94 5.63 14.95
CA GLY A 116 -10.26 4.25 14.58
C GLY A 116 -11.01 4.07 13.26
N SER A 117 -11.45 5.16 12.62
CA SER A 117 -12.03 5.10 11.27
C SER A 117 -10.95 4.94 10.20
N VAL A 118 -11.33 4.46 9.03
CA VAL A 118 -10.45 4.32 7.86
C VAL A 118 -11.12 4.91 6.61
N LEU A 119 -10.37 5.74 5.90
CA LEU A 119 -10.69 6.17 4.54
C LEU A 119 -10.04 5.21 3.55
N LEU A 120 -10.83 4.69 2.59
CA LEU A 120 -10.33 3.92 1.45
C LEU A 120 -10.54 4.73 0.17
N TYR A 121 -9.50 4.80 -0.66
CA TYR A 121 -9.58 5.43 -1.97
C TYR A 121 -8.59 4.77 -2.93
N THR A 122 -8.79 4.98 -4.23
CA THR A 122 -7.91 4.41 -5.25
C THR A 122 -6.81 5.39 -5.63
N GLY A 123 -5.69 4.89 -6.12
CA GLY A 123 -4.57 5.72 -6.56
C GLY A 123 -4.92 6.70 -7.70
N THR A 124 -6.09 6.56 -8.32
CA THR A 124 -6.57 7.43 -9.40
C THR A 124 -7.45 8.58 -8.91
N VAL A 125 -7.92 8.55 -7.66
CA VAL A 125 -8.71 9.64 -7.06
C VAL A 125 -7.82 10.84 -6.75
N LEU A 126 -8.26 12.05 -7.09
CA LEU A 126 -7.62 13.28 -6.64
C LEU A 126 -7.82 13.46 -5.14
N HIS A 127 -6.74 13.63 -4.42
CA HIS A 127 -6.75 13.82 -2.97
C HIS A 127 -5.52 14.61 -2.50
N GLY A 128 -5.50 14.96 -1.22
CA GLY A 128 -4.36 15.64 -0.58
C GLY A 128 -4.65 15.93 0.88
N GLY A 129 -3.63 16.13 1.70
CA GLY A 129 -3.79 16.60 3.06
C GLY A 129 -4.46 17.97 3.09
N GLY A 130 -5.41 18.18 4.02
CA GLY A 130 -6.00 19.49 4.27
C GLY A 130 -5.04 20.42 5.01
N GLN A 131 -5.34 21.71 5.02
CA GLN A 131 -4.66 22.67 5.85
C GLN A 131 -5.08 22.49 7.31
N ASN A 132 -4.15 22.58 8.24
CA ASN A 132 -4.47 22.65 9.66
C ASN A 132 -4.53 24.12 10.10
N GLU A 133 -5.75 24.60 10.30
CA GLU A 133 -6.04 25.99 10.70
C GLU A 133 -6.16 26.15 12.23
N THR A 134 -5.97 25.05 12.96
CA THR A 134 -6.03 25.08 14.43
C THR A 134 -4.77 25.67 15.04
N ILE A 135 -4.84 26.07 16.30
CA ILE A 135 -3.72 26.70 17.02
C ILE A 135 -2.89 25.63 17.74
N ASP A 136 -3.50 24.55 18.21
CA ASP A 136 -2.93 23.60 19.16
C ASP A 136 -3.27 22.13 18.87
N GLU A 137 -4.06 21.84 17.85
CA GLU A 137 -4.44 20.46 17.51
C GLU A 137 -3.56 19.89 16.39
N SER A 138 -3.00 18.70 16.60
CA SER A 138 -2.33 17.93 15.57
C SER A 138 -3.20 16.78 15.09
N ARG A 139 -3.20 16.54 13.77
CA ARG A 139 -3.92 15.43 13.15
C ARG A 139 -2.97 14.33 12.72
N THR A 140 -3.08 13.15 13.35
CA THR A 140 -2.22 12.00 13.06
C THR A 140 -3.00 10.89 12.37
N GLY A 141 -2.50 10.42 11.24
CA GLY A 141 -3.00 9.27 10.50
C GLY A 141 -1.91 8.27 10.17
N VAL A 142 -2.30 7.00 10.04
CA VAL A 142 -1.43 5.94 9.51
C VAL A 142 -1.90 5.58 8.11
N PHE A 143 -0.96 5.57 7.19
CA PHE A 143 -1.16 5.25 5.78
C PHE A 143 -0.65 3.84 5.53
N LEU A 144 -1.50 3.01 4.92
CA LEU A 144 -1.16 1.68 4.43
C LEU A 144 -1.69 1.56 3.01
N HIS A 145 -0.77 1.56 2.04
CA HIS A 145 -1.12 1.53 0.63
C HIS A 145 -0.78 0.16 0.05
N TYR A 146 -1.66 -0.37 -0.79
CA TYR A 146 -1.53 -1.66 -1.44
C TYR A 146 -1.47 -1.47 -2.96
N ALA A 147 -0.43 -1.97 -3.60
CA ALA A 147 -0.27 -1.90 -5.05
C ALA A 147 -0.28 -3.29 -5.68
N LEU A 148 -0.49 -3.35 -6.99
CA LEU A 148 -0.31 -4.57 -7.76
C LEU A 148 1.09 -5.15 -7.51
N ASN A 149 1.17 -6.44 -7.32
CA ASN A 149 2.41 -7.13 -6.93
C ASN A 149 3.50 -7.15 -8.02
N TRP A 150 3.16 -6.84 -9.26
CA TRP A 150 4.12 -6.72 -10.37
C TRP A 150 4.70 -5.30 -10.54
N LEU A 151 4.26 -4.34 -9.71
CA LEU A 151 4.78 -2.98 -9.71
C LEU A 151 5.88 -2.80 -8.66
N ARG A 152 6.83 -1.91 -8.94
CA ARG A 152 7.82 -1.50 -7.94
C ARG A 152 7.13 -0.76 -6.80
N GLN A 153 7.40 -1.19 -5.56
CA GLN A 153 6.94 -0.50 -4.34
C GLN A 153 7.62 0.87 -4.21
N GLU A 154 6.91 1.85 -3.66
CA GLU A 154 7.46 3.17 -3.31
C GLU A 154 8.44 3.03 -2.14
N GLU A 155 8.02 2.35 -1.07
CA GLU A 155 8.89 2.00 0.04
C GLU A 155 9.65 0.70 -0.28
N ASN A 156 10.96 0.70 -0.13
CA ASN A 156 11.75 -0.51 -0.28
C ASN A 156 11.57 -1.43 0.94
N GLN A 157 10.57 -2.29 0.90
CA GLN A 157 10.20 -3.18 2.00
C GLN A 157 11.31 -4.15 2.39
N TYR A 158 12.16 -4.58 1.46
CA TYR A 158 13.30 -5.47 1.78
C TYR A 158 14.38 -4.78 2.62
N LEU A 159 14.52 -3.45 2.51
CA LEU A 159 15.42 -2.67 3.36
C LEU A 159 14.74 -2.22 4.65
N SER A 160 13.44 -1.90 4.61
CA SER A 160 12.67 -1.51 5.81
C SER A 160 12.39 -2.70 6.73
N CYS A 161 12.24 -3.89 6.15
CA CYS A 161 12.00 -5.15 6.85
C CYS A 161 12.89 -6.26 6.28
N PRO A 162 14.20 -6.24 6.59
CA PRO A 162 15.14 -7.22 6.06
C PRO A 162 14.86 -8.64 6.57
N PRO A 163 15.45 -9.69 5.95
CA PRO A 163 15.13 -11.08 6.25
C PRO A 163 15.25 -11.48 7.73
N ASP A 164 16.22 -10.91 8.43
CA ASP A 164 16.43 -11.17 9.87
C ASP A 164 15.30 -10.61 10.76
N VAL A 165 14.58 -9.60 10.29
CA VAL A 165 13.35 -9.07 10.91
C VAL A 165 12.12 -9.81 10.39
N ALA A 166 12.05 -10.03 9.07
CA ALA A 166 10.89 -10.64 8.42
C ALA A 166 10.64 -12.09 8.88
N LYS A 167 11.69 -12.86 9.25
CA LYS A 167 11.55 -14.24 9.75
C LYS A 167 10.61 -14.38 10.95
N ASP A 168 10.47 -13.33 11.76
CA ASP A 168 9.63 -13.32 12.96
C ASP A 168 8.17 -12.88 12.66
N LEU A 169 7.87 -12.55 11.40
CA LEU A 169 6.53 -12.20 10.92
C LEU A 169 5.79 -13.46 10.41
N SER A 170 4.46 -13.39 10.38
CA SER A 170 3.67 -14.47 9.78
C SER A 170 3.91 -14.57 8.26
N PRO A 171 3.75 -15.77 7.66
CA PRO A 171 3.90 -15.96 6.22
C PRO A 171 3.04 -14.99 5.40
N GLU A 172 1.82 -14.69 5.84
CA GLU A 172 0.89 -13.78 5.17
C GLU A 172 1.44 -12.35 5.14
N ILE A 173 2.07 -11.89 6.23
CA ILE A 173 2.71 -10.57 6.26
C ILE A 173 3.95 -10.57 5.38
N ARG A 174 4.79 -11.59 5.44
CA ARG A 174 5.97 -11.72 4.58
C ARG A 174 5.59 -11.65 3.10
N SER A 175 4.56 -12.42 2.70
CA SER A 175 4.04 -12.37 1.35
C SER A 175 3.55 -10.96 0.97
N LEU A 176 2.79 -10.32 1.85
CA LEU A 176 2.22 -9.00 1.62
C LEU A 176 3.30 -7.91 1.46
N ILE A 177 4.39 -7.96 2.21
CA ILE A 177 5.50 -6.99 2.07
C ILE A 177 6.43 -7.28 0.90
N GLY A 178 6.19 -8.38 0.16
CA GLY A 178 6.88 -8.69 -1.08
C GLY A 178 7.83 -9.89 -1.04
N TYR A 179 7.92 -10.62 0.08
CA TYR A 179 8.65 -11.90 0.13
C TYR A 179 7.84 -13.01 -0.55
N SER A 180 7.36 -12.73 -1.73
CA SER A 180 6.63 -13.64 -2.62
C SER A 180 6.86 -13.23 -4.06
N LYS A 181 6.55 -14.11 -5.01
CA LYS A 181 6.60 -13.73 -6.43
C LYS A 181 5.40 -12.85 -6.79
N GLY A 182 5.63 -11.84 -7.61
CA GLY A 182 4.61 -10.92 -8.15
C GLY A 182 4.02 -11.40 -9.46
N GLY A 183 4.06 -12.69 -9.75
CA GLY A 183 3.67 -13.35 -10.98
C GLY A 183 4.53 -14.60 -11.20
N TYR A 184 4.57 -15.11 -12.42
CA TYR A 184 5.28 -16.36 -12.71
C TYR A 184 6.74 -16.39 -12.22
N VAL A 185 7.53 -15.36 -12.54
CA VAL A 185 8.94 -15.28 -12.16
C VAL A 185 9.33 -13.97 -11.50
N LEU A 186 8.44 -12.98 -11.45
CA LEU A 186 8.78 -11.65 -10.95
C LEU A 186 9.17 -11.70 -9.48
N GLY A 187 10.40 -11.25 -9.18
CA GLY A 187 10.93 -11.23 -7.82
C GLY A 187 11.39 -12.58 -7.29
N PHE A 188 11.73 -13.53 -8.19
CA PHE A 188 12.31 -14.81 -7.75
C PHE A 188 13.58 -14.60 -6.91
N TYR A 189 13.84 -15.55 -6.05
CA TYR A 189 15.00 -15.58 -5.17
C TYR A 189 15.96 -16.70 -5.61
N SER A 190 17.25 -16.39 -5.62
CA SER A 190 18.31 -17.39 -5.75
C SER A 190 19.14 -17.37 -4.47
N ASP A 191 19.22 -18.51 -3.77
CA ASP A 191 19.97 -18.59 -2.52
C ASP A 191 21.48 -18.44 -2.82
N PRO A 192 22.14 -17.37 -2.34
CA PRO A 192 23.57 -17.17 -2.56
C PRO A 192 24.45 -18.23 -1.88
N HIS A 193 23.89 -19.01 -0.97
CA HIS A 193 24.57 -20.08 -0.24
C HIS A 193 24.34 -21.46 -0.86
N ASP A 194 23.39 -21.61 -1.78
CA ASP A 194 23.14 -22.84 -2.49
C ASP A 194 24.15 -23.00 -3.65
N LYS A 195 25.11 -23.93 -3.47
CA LYS A 195 26.14 -24.25 -4.46
C LYS A 195 25.67 -25.27 -5.51
N THR A 196 24.48 -25.83 -5.34
CA THR A 196 23.94 -26.85 -6.24
C THR A 196 22.95 -26.30 -7.23
N ALA A 197 22.67 -25.00 -7.18
CA ALA A 197 21.58 -24.36 -7.89
C ALA A 197 21.58 -24.65 -9.39
N THR A 198 20.67 -25.50 -9.78
CA THR A 198 20.04 -25.43 -11.09
C THR A 198 19.20 -24.15 -11.13
N TYR A 199 19.09 -23.52 -12.31
CA TYR A 199 18.25 -22.32 -12.47
C TYR A 199 16.80 -22.65 -12.12
N GLU A 200 16.38 -22.24 -10.95
CA GLU A 200 14.98 -22.36 -10.48
C GLU A 200 14.46 -21.00 -10.02
N SER A 201 13.26 -20.63 -10.47
CA SER A 201 12.64 -19.39 -10.03
C SER A 201 11.90 -19.61 -8.69
N VAL A 202 12.69 -19.69 -7.63
CA VAL A 202 12.19 -19.99 -6.29
C VAL A 202 11.50 -18.76 -5.68
N SER A 203 10.37 -18.96 -4.99
CA SER A 203 9.72 -17.88 -4.25
C SER A 203 10.60 -17.41 -3.09
N PRO A 204 10.71 -16.07 -2.85
CA PRO A 204 11.47 -15.53 -1.73
C PRO A 204 11.07 -16.10 -0.36
N GLU A 205 9.84 -16.58 -0.20
CA GLU A 205 9.36 -17.21 1.05
C GLU A 205 10.17 -18.45 1.42
N ASN A 206 10.76 -19.14 0.44
CA ASN A 206 11.57 -20.33 0.67
C ASN A 206 12.85 -20.06 1.47
N MET A 207 13.32 -18.81 1.50
CA MET A 207 14.47 -18.42 2.33
C MET A 207 14.20 -18.58 3.83
N PHE A 208 12.93 -18.55 4.26
CA PHE A 208 12.55 -18.72 5.67
C PHE A 208 12.37 -20.17 6.08
N LYS A 209 12.40 -21.11 5.13
CA LYS A 209 12.29 -22.56 5.32
C LYS A 209 11.01 -23.03 6.04
N ASP A 210 10.00 -22.15 6.14
CA ASP A 210 8.75 -22.48 6.81
C ASP A 210 7.80 -23.28 5.91
N HIS A 211 7.90 -23.06 4.58
CA HIS A 211 7.11 -23.73 3.57
C HIS A 211 7.94 -23.88 2.30
N LEU A 212 8.01 -25.10 1.77
CA LEU A 212 8.42 -25.34 0.40
C LEU A 212 7.20 -25.10 -0.47
N ILE A 213 7.15 -23.95 -1.14
CA ILE A 213 6.11 -23.68 -2.13
C ILE A 213 6.53 -24.33 -3.43
N ASP A 214 5.72 -25.26 -3.93
CA ASP A 214 5.89 -25.85 -5.26
C ASP A 214 5.59 -24.77 -6.32
N ASP A 215 6.66 -24.20 -6.87
CA ASP A 215 6.61 -23.08 -7.79
C ASP A 215 6.09 -23.44 -9.20
N PHE A 216 5.96 -24.73 -9.51
CA PHE A 216 5.54 -25.18 -10.84
C PHE A 216 4.03 -25.35 -10.99
N SER A 217 3.28 -25.51 -9.91
CA SER A 217 1.83 -25.76 -9.97
C SER A 217 1.02 -24.60 -10.52
N SER A 218 1.49 -23.35 -10.37
CA SER A 218 0.81 -22.15 -10.89
C SER A 218 1.02 -21.92 -12.40
N TYR A 219 2.05 -22.54 -13.00
CA TYR A 219 2.36 -22.33 -14.43
C TYR A 219 1.43 -23.08 -15.37
N GLN A 220 0.95 -24.26 -14.95
CA GLN A 220 0.06 -25.08 -15.77
C GLN A 220 -1.35 -24.53 -15.88
N THR A 221 -1.79 -23.71 -14.95
CA THR A 221 -3.14 -23.10 -14.93
C THR A 221 -3.27 -21.87 -15.81
N GLN A 222 -2.17 -21.22 -16.21
CA GLN A 222 -2.21 -20.00 -17.04
C GLN A 222 -2.10 -20.27 -18.56
N GLN A 223 -1.86 -21.52 -18.98
CA GLN A 223 -1.77 -21.90 -20.38
C GLN A 223 -3.07 -22.56 -20.94
N ASN A 224 -4.11 -22.71 -20.11
CA ASN A 224 -5.44 -23.18 -20.48
C ASN A 224 -6.46 -22.04 -20.36
#